data_6fc0f358a655cb3f855709d1e0e76cc8
#
_entry.id   6fc0f358a655cb3f855709d1e0e76cc8
#
_cell.length_a   1.000
_cell.length_b   1.000
_cell.length_c   1.000
_cell.angle_alpha   90.00
_cell.angle_beta   90.00
_cell.angle_gamma   90.00
#
_symmetry.space_group_name_H-M   'P 1'
#
loop_
_entity.id
_entity.type
_entity.pdbx_description
1 polymer ?
#
loop_
_entity_poly.entity_id
_entity_poly.type
_entity_poly.pdbx_seq_one_letter_code
_entity_poly.pdbx_strand_id
1 'polypeptide(L)'
;MNHYQPRASVHPYKKSEIEHLINDRLTNKSVLLPLSDINKDNIHIHQMPKDAYQYGQVFYSTLRLMDDKKYEKIFIELPPEKSEWYAIHDRIKKASFKI
;
A
#
# COMPACT_ATOMS: atom_id res chain seq x y z
N MET A 1 2.54 21.28 1.77
CA MET A 1 2.65 19.99 2.46
C MET A 1 3.68 19.10 1.77
N ASN A 2 4.53 18.48 2.54
CA ASN A 2 5.56 17.60 2.00
C ASN A 2 5.04 16.19 1.84
N HIS A 3 5.23 15.63 0.66
CA HIS A 3 4.92 14.23 0.40
C HIS A 3 6.11 13.37 0.80
N TYR A 4 5.87 12.34 1.55
CA TYR A 4 6.92 11.40 1.88
C TYR A 4 7.11 10.45 0.70
N GLN A 5 8.34 10.38 0.22
CA GLN A 5 8.70 9.45 -0.85
C GLN A 5 9.49 8.30 -0.24
N PRO A 6 8.93 7.10 -0.17
CA PRO A 6 9.62 5.98 0.48
C PRO A 6 10.82 5.50 -0.32
N ARG A 7 11.79 4.90 0.39
CA ARG A 7 12.91 4.21 -0.25
C ARG A 7 12.44 2.93 -0.94
N ALA A 8 11.50 2.23 -0.30
CA ALA A 8 10.87 1.06 -0.91
C ALA A 8 10.15 1.46 -2.19
N SER A 9 10.09 0.55 -3.15
CA SER A 9 9.26 0.79 -4.33
C SER A 9 7.80 0.50 -3.99
N VAL A 10 6.90 1.37 -4.45
CA VAL A 10 5.47 1.27 -4.18
C VAL A 10 4.77 0.76 -5.43
N HIS A 11 4.00 -0.30 -5.27
CA HIS A 11 3.32 -0.98 -6.37
C HIS A 11 1.82 -1.06 -6.07
N PRO A 12 1.01 -0.22 -6.72
CA PRO A 12 -0.44 -0.36 -6.56
C PRO A 12 -0.94 -1.64 -7.24
N TYR A 13 -1.98 -2.23 -6.68
CA TYR A 13 -2.60 -3.40 -7.29
C TYR A 13 -4.11 -3.33 -7.15
N LYS A 14 -4.80 -4.00 -8.06
CA LYS A 14 -6.25 -4.13 -7.98
C LYS A 14 -6.60 -5.33 -7.11
N LYS A 15 -7.70 -5.22 -6.37
CA LYS A 15 -8.17 -6.31 -5.53
C LYS A 15 -8.23 -7.64 -6.28
N SER A 16 -8.62 -7.61 -7.56
CA SER A 16 -8.70 -8.81 -8.39
C SER A 16 -7.35 -9.47 -8.65
N GLU A 17 -6.24 -8.76 -8.42
CA GLU A 17 -4.91 -9.28 -8.69
C GLU A 17 -4.25 -9.95 -7.47
N ILE A 18 -4.98 -10.03 -6.34
CA ILE A 18 -4.36 -10.44 -5.07
C ILE A 18 -3.80 -11.86 -5.11
N GLU A 19 -4.51 -12.80 -5.76
CA GLU A 19 -4.03 -14.18 -5.84
C GLU A 19 -2.72 -14.28 -6.62
N HIS A 20 -2.63 -13.53 -7.72
CA HIS A 20 -1.40 -13.48 -8.51
C HIS A 20 -0.24 -12.90 -7.70
N LEU A 21 -0.50 -11.83 -6.95
CA LEU A 21 0.54 -11.24 -6.10
C LEU A 21 1.05 -12.23 -5.07
N ILE A 22 0.13 -12.90 -4.37
CA ILE A 22 0.49 -13.83 -3.30
C ILE A 22 1.31 -14.99 -3.86
N ASN A 23 0.92 -15.50 -5.03
CA ASN A 23 1.57 -16.68 -5.62
C ASN A 23 2.90 -16.37 -6.29
N ASP A 24 3.02 -15.19 -6.92
CA ASP A 24 4.13 -14.97 -7.84
C ASP A 24 5.03 -13.78 -7.52
N ARG A 25 4.59 -12.84 -6.68
CA ARG A 25 5.34 -11.59 -6.54
C ARG A 25 5.81 -11.27 -5.12
N LEU A 26 5.12 -11.74 -4.10
CA LEU A 26 5.48 -11.41 -2.73
C LEU A 26 6.71 -12.18 -2.27
N THR A 27 7.58 -11.51 -1.54
CA THR A 27 8.80 -12.09 -0.98
C THR A 27 8.85 -11.75 0.51
N ASN A 28 9.88 -12.24 1.20
CA ASN A 28 10.08 -11.90 2.61
C ASN A 28 10.51 -10.44 2.81
N LYS A 29 10.78 -9.71 1.72
CA LYS A 29 11.12 -8.29 1.75
C LYS A 29 9.99 -7.40 1.23
N SER A 30 8.82 -7.99 1.01
CA SER A 30 7.63 -7.28 0.58
C SER A 30 6.64 -7.14 1.72
N VAL A 31 5.83 -6.10 1.67
CA VAL A 31 4.70 -5.93 2.57
C VAL A 31 3.46 -5.57 1.76
N LEU A 32 2.34 -6.12 2.17
CA LEU A 32 1.04 -5.88 1.55
C LEU A 32 0.25 -4.92 2.43
N LEU A 33 -0.28 -3.87 1.83
CA LEU A 33 -1.14 -2.90 2.51
C LEU A 33 -2.56 -3.00 1.93
N PRO A 34 -3.36 -3.96 2.37
CA PRO A 34 -4.68 -4.17 1.81
C PRO A 34 -5.75 -3.31 2.47
N LEU A 35 -6.83 -3.05 1.74
CA LEU A 35 -8.10 -2.58 2.28
C LEU A 35 -9.01 -3.75 2.58
N SER A 36 -8.99 -4.77 1.71
CA SER A 36 -9.76 -6.00 1.91
C SER A 36 -9.17 -6.82 3.05
N ASP A 37 -10.01 -7.62 3.69
CA ASP A 37 -9.54 -8.53 4.73
C ASP A 37 -8.80 -9.69 4.06
N ILE A 38 -7.54 -9.86 4.42
CA ILE A 38 -6.70 -10.92 3.89
C ILE A 38 -6.13 -11.70 5.06
N ASN A 39 -6.37 -13.00 5.05
CA ASN A 39 -5.91 -13.88 6.11
C ASN A 39 -5.04 -14.97 5.51
N LYS A 40 -3.75 -14.67 5.36
CA LYS A 40 -2.76 -15.60 4.81
C LYS A 40 -1.54 -15.63 5.71
N ASP A 41 -1.04 -16.82 5.96
CA ASP A 41 0.20 -17.01 6.68
C ASP A 41 1.39 -16.82 5.75
N ASN A 42 2.55 -16.56 6.33
CA ASN A 42 3.83 -16.48 5.63
C ASN A 42 3.97 -15.29 4.67
N ILE A 43 3.11 -14.29 4.79
CA ILE A 43 3.28 -13.01 4.07
C ILE A 43 3.16 -11.88 5.08
N HIS A 44 3.82 -10.77 4.78
CA HIS A 44 3.77 -9.59 5.63
C HIS A 44 2.58 -8.73 5.22
N ILE A 45 1.66 -8.50 6.14
CA ILE A 45 0.45 -7.72 5.89
C ILE A 45 0.36 -6.61 6.93
N HIS A 46 0.09 -5.40 6.47
CA HIS A 46 -0.24 -4.28 7.32
C HIS A 46 -1.61 -3.75 6.87
N GLN A 47 -2.66 -4.12 7.60
CA GLN A 47 -4.03 -3.75 7.26
C GLN A 47 -4.22 -2.24 7.32
N MET A 48 -4.75 -1.67 6.25
CA MET A 48 -5.04 -0.24 6.20
C MET A 48 -6.46 0.05 6.69
N PRO A 49 -6.70 1.27 7.22
CA PRO A 49 -8.07 1.66 7.60
C PRO A 49 -9.00 1.64 6.40
N LYS A 50 -10.25 1.24 6.63
CA LYS A 50 -11.25 1.15 5.57
C LYS A 50 -12.00 2.46 5.34
N ASP A 51 -11.80 3.43 6.21
CA ASP A 51 -12.37 4.75 6.11
C ASP A 51 -11.37 5.69 5.40
N ALA A 52 -11.84 6.41 4.38
CA ALA A 52 -10.95 7.25 3.57
C ALA A 52 -10.25 8.33 4.39
N TYR A 53 -10.95 8.93 5.34
CA TYR A 53 -10.38 9.99 6.16
C TYR A 53 -9.24 9.44 7.03
N GLN A 54 -9.50 8.34 7.73
CA GLN A 54 -8.48 7.70 8.57
C GLN A 54 -7.30 7.19 7.75
N TYR A 55 -7.58 6.64 6.58
CA TYR A 55 -6.54 6.18 5.66
C TYR A 55 -5.59 7.34 5.30
N GLY A 56 -6.18 8.48 4.93
CA GLY A 56 -5.39 9.66 4.58
C GLY A 56 -4.52 10.15 5.72
N GLN A 57 -5.04 10.05 6.96
CA GLN A 57 -4.28 10.50 8.13
C GLN A 57 -3.05 9.67 8.41
N VAL A 58 -3.08 8.38 8.08
CA VAL A 58 -1.96 7.47 8.42
C VAL A 58 -1.10 7.11 7.20
N PHE A 59 -1.44 7.60 6.01
CA PHE A 59 -0.80 7.13 4.78
C PHE A 59 0.73 7.30 4.80
N TYR A 60 1.20 8.52 5.00
CA TYR A 60 2.64 8.77 4.95
C TYR A 60 3.39 8.18 6.14
N SER A 61 2.80 8.19 7.33
CA SER A 61 3.42 7.57 8.48
C SER A 61 3.53 6.05 8.31
N THR A 62 2.57 5.44 7.63
CA THR A 62 2.63 4.02 7.32
C THR A 62 3.77 3.71 6.34
N LEU A 63 3.91 4.51 5.29
CA LEU A 63 5.02 4.33 4.35
C LEU A 63 6.37 4.46 5.06
N ARG A 64 6.48 5.45 5.96
CA ARG A 64 7.70 5.64 6.73
C ARG A 64 7.98 4.45 7.63
N LEU A 65 6.93 3.91 8.26
CA LEU A 65 7.07 2.72 9.10
C LEU A 65 7.57 1.52 8.27
N MET A 66 7.06 1.34 7.06
CA MET A 66 7.51 0.25 6.20
C MET A 66 8.98 0.40 5.81
N ASP A 67 9.41 1.64 5.54
CA ASP A 67 10.83 1.91 5.30
C ASP A 67 11.69 1.60 6.52
N ASP A 68 11.21 1.97 7.72
CA ASP A 68 11.94 1.68 8.96
C ASP A 68 12.07 0.19 9.18
N LYS A 69 11.11 -0.60 8.73
CA LYS A 69 11.16 -2.06 8.81
C LYS A 69 12.00 -2.68 7.69
N LYS A 70 12.55 -1.87 6.81
CA LYS A 70 13.45 -2.29 5.73
C LYS A 70 12.81 -3.12 4.64
N TYR A 71 11.50 -2.98 4.43
CA TYR A 71 10.86 -3.59 3.28
C TYR A 71 11.38 -2.94 1.99
N GLU A 72 11.54 -3.75 0.96
CA GLU A 72 12.00 -3.28 -0.34
C GLU A 72 10.85 -2.95 -1.27
N LYS A 73 9.72 -3.63 -1.10
CA LYS A 73 8.52 -3.42 -1.93
C LYS A 73 7.29 -3.30 -1.06
N ILE A 74 6.48 -2.30 -1.38
CA ILE A 74 5.21 -2.05 -0.70
C ILE A 74 4.12 -2.20 -1.75
N PHE A 75 3.25 -3.19 -1.57
CA PHE A 75 2.11 -3.41 -2.48
C PHE A 75 0.87 -2.82 -1.84
N ILE A 76 0.23 -1.88 -2.52
CA ILE A 76 -0.92 -1.14 -1.98
C ILE A 76 -2.17 -1.44 -2.80
N GLU A 77 -3.21 -1.92 -2.14
CA GLU A 77 -4.49 -2.15 -2.78
C GLU A 77 -5.10 -0.81 -3.20
N LEU A 78 -5.47 -0.69 -4.47
CA LEU A 78 -6.14 0.51 -4.95
C LEU A 78 -7.52 0.62 -4.30
N PRO A 79 -7.86 1.81 -3.76
CA PRO A 79 -9.17 1.99 -3.13
C PRO A 79 -10.29 2.11 -4.17
N PRO A 80 -11.56 2.13 -3.71
CA PRO A 80 -12.68 2.28 -4.63
C PRO A 80 -12.60 3.57 -5.46
N GLU A 81 -13.18 3.55 -6.64
CA GLU A 81 -13.25 4.69 -7.54
C GLU A 81 -14.42 5.59 -7.13
N LYS A 82 -14.33 6.18 -5.94
CA LYS A 82 -15.36 7.05 -5.36
C LYS A 82 -14.71 8.35 -4.92
N SER A 83 -15.50 9.41 -4.91
CA SER A 83 -14.96 10.75 -4.67
C SER A 83 -14.21 10.89 -3.34
N GLU A 84 -14.67 10.21 -2.30
CA GLU A 84 -13.98 10.30 -1.00
C GLU A 84 -12.58 9.68 -1.01
N TRP A 85 -12.25 8.89 -2.03
CA TRP A 85 -10.95 8.24 -2.18
C TRP A 85 -10.03 8.89 -3.22
N TYR A 86 -10.49 9.93 -3.92
CA TYR A 86 -9.71 10.51 -5.02
C TYR A 86 -8.35 11.08 -4.56
N ALA A 87 -8.34 11.75 -3.41
CA ALA A 87 -7.07 12.28 -2.89
C ALA A 87 -6.08 11.15 -2.58
N ILE A 88 -6.59 10.02 -2.10
CA ILE A 88 -5.75 8.87 -1.79
C ILE A 88 -5.22 8.21 -3.06
N HIS A 89 -6.04 8.08 -4.09
CA HIS A 89 -5.56 7.62 -5.40
C HIS A 89 -4.39 8.46 -5.89
N ASP A 90 -4.50 9.78 -5.75
CA ASP A 90 -3.43 10.69 -6.18
C ASP A 90 -2.17 10.48 -5.35
N ARG A 91 -2.29 10.33 -4.05
CA ARG A 91 -1.14 10.09 -3.17
C ARG A 91 -0.46 8.77 -3.47
N ILE A 92 -1.22 7.71 -3.72
CA ILE A 92 -0.67 6.41 -4.10
C ILE A 92 0.09 6.53 -5.41
N LYS A 93 -0.51 7.21 -6.39
CA LYS A 93 0.12 7.42 -7.68
C LYS A 93 1.47 8.14 -7.54
N LYS A 94 1.50 9.20 -6.75
CA LYS A 94 2.73 9.97 -6.54
C LYS A 94 3.78 9.18 -5.79
N ALA A 95 3.38 8.37 -4.82
CA ALA A 95 4.31 7.53 -4.08
C ALA A 95 4.90 6.41 -4.95
N SER A 96 4.15 5.93 -5.93
CA SER A 96 4.60 4.86 -6.84
C SER A 96 5.43 5.39 -8.00
N PHE A 97 5.38 6.69 -8.28
CA PHE A 97 6.09 7.29 -9.40
C PHE A 97 7.49 7.66 -8.95
N LYS A 98 8.50 7.01 -9.52
CA LYS A 98 9.91 7.31 -9.26
C LYS A 98 10.57 7.80 -10.53
N ILE A 99 11.23 8.92 -10.42
CA ILE A 99 11.98 9.51 -11.50
C ILE A 99 13.40 8.94 -11.53
#